data_2cfe5bc216a2663e17690b229b433bf9
#
_entry.id   2cfe5bc216a2663e17690b229b433bf9
#
_cell.length_a   1.000
_cell.length_b   1.000
_cell.length_c   1.000
_cell.angle_alpha   90.00
_cell.angle_beta   90.00
_cell.angle_gamma   90.00
#
_symmetry.space_group_name_H-M   'P 1'
#
loop_
_entity.id
_entity.type
_entity.pdbx_description
1 polymer ?
#
loop_
_entity_poly.entity_id
_entity_poly.type
_entity_poly.pdbx_seq_one_letter_code
_entity_poly.pdbx_strand_id
1 'polypeptide(L)'
;MSSNAYYPNPIGNIEINEEKYFDLISDINLEIGNIDGLLEYNDYEKIIRAFIKTDDILSSAYLNQRKYTFEEYLNKLFANSLPVDDFVEIRYIINKFDNLIKRKAKKPFSLDFLSKINKELFDNKLKKSIKQSKLISERHPWLIENTKDFDKKLYYQPEQKIINNLMKDLKDFSLRENLKSIIKIAVIYGQLLMIHPFRYANFRTCSLMIPYVFNNLGITDNNIIYLNSIFRKDRDEFYKVLTELFKNNNWELWVEYFLKMLKKQTIRLQNITDLVISEFHRLIESINQEINSYKSKKYLTAMFENPVFNSADLRRRYGLNTGSMNRFMDILIAKGHIKKESKGNFINYFLNSLFKVFKIC
;
A
#
# COMPACT_ATOMS: atom_id res chain seq x y z
N MET A 1 26.05 -24.69 19.42
CA MET A 1 26.49 -23.77 18.37
C MET A 1 25.59 -22.56 18.42
N SER A 2 26.09 -21.42 18.89
CA SER A 2 25.31 -20.17 18.98
C SER A 2 25.00 -19.72 17.55
N SER A 3 23.72 -19.75 17.18
CA SER A 3 23.27 -19.11 15.96
C SER A 3 23.54 -17.61 16.12
N ASN A 4 24.42 -17.04 15.32
CA ASN A 4 24.60 -15.60 15.26
C ASN A 4 23.31 -14.99 14.74
N ALA A 5 22.41 -14.62 15.64
CA ALA A 5 21.22 -13.86 15.28
C ALA A 5 21.68 -12.48 14.79
N TYR A 6 21.23 -12.07 13.61
CA TYR A 6 21.42 -10.71 13.15
C TYR A 6 20.44 -9.79 13.89
N TYR A 7 20.96 -8.83 14.59
CA TYR A 7 20.18 -7.76 15.21
C TYR A 7 20.38 -6.47 14.41
N PRO A 8 19.33 -5.69 14.13
CA PRO A 8 19.51 -4.38 13.53
C PRO A 8 20.34 -3.49 14.48
N ASN A 9 21.29 -2.79 13.90
CA ASN A 9 22.04 -1.79 14.65
C ASN A 9 21.15 -0.57 14.94
N PRO A 10 21.37 0.14 16.06
CA PRO A 10 20.82 1.48 16.23
C PRO A 10 21.26 2.36 15.08
N ILE A 11 20.39 3.29 14.65
CA ILE A 11 20.73 4.25 13.60
C ILE A 11 21.90 5.10 14.03
N GLY A 12 21.94 5.48 15.32
CA GLY A 12 23.04 6.27 15.87
C GLY A 12 23.26 7.55 15.07
N ASN A 13 24.51 7.91 14.85
CA ASN A 13 24.92 9.07 14.03
C ASN A 13 25.20 8.62 12.58
N ILE A 14 24.18 8.09 11.91
CA ILE A 14 24.31 7.79 10.51
C ILE A 14 24.63 9.06 9.71
N GLU A 15 25.70 9.00 8.93
CA GLU A 15 26.09 10.05 8.00
C GLU A 15 25.67 9.62 6.59
N ILE A 16 24.91 10.48 5.92
CA ILE A 16 24.49 10.29 4.53
C ILE A 16 24.88 11.55 3.78
N ASN A 17 25.60 11.38 2.68
CA ASN A 17 25.97 12.51 1.83
C ASN A 17 24.74 13.01 1.07
N GLU A 18 24.07 14.03 1.62
CA GLU A 18 22.86 14.61 1.03
C GLU A 18 23.09 15.32 -0.29
N GLU A 19 24.27 15.91 -0.48
CA GLU A 19 24.63 16.65 -1.71
C GLU A 19 24.54 15.76 -2.94
N LYS A 20 24.93 14.48 -2.79
CA LYS A 20 24.81 13.45 -3.83
C LYS A 20 23.39 13.32 -4.37
N TYR A 21 22.38 13.60 -3.58
CA TYR A 21 20.97 13.38 -3.90
C TYR A 21 20.18 14.66 -4.17
N PHE A 22 20.84 15.82 -4.22
CA PHE A 22 20.16 17.11 -4.31
C PHE A 22 19.21 17.19 -5.52
N ASP A 23 19.68 16.88 -6.71
CA ASP A 23 18.88 16.94 -7.94
C ASP A 23 17.71 15.93 -7.88
N LEU A 24 17.99 14.72 -7.42
CA LEU A 24 16.99 13.67 -7.31
C LEU A 24 15.89 14.04 -6.31
N ILE A 25 16.23 14.65 -5.17
CA ILE A 25 15.27 15.13 -4.17
C ILE A 25 14.47 16.32 -4.71
N SER A 26 15.10 17.21 -5.46
CA SER A 26 14.42 18.35 -6.10
C SER A 26 13.37 17.87 -7.10
N ASP A 27 13.72 16.92 -7.96
CA ASP A 27 12.79 16.30 -8.90
C ASP A 27 11.60 15.62 -8.19
N ILE A 28 11.90 14.85 -7.13
CA ILE A 28 10.85 14.19 -6.34
C ILE A 28 9.88 15.20 -5.73
N ASN A 29 10.39 16.29 -5.15
CA ASN A 29 9.55 17.33 -4.55
C ASN A 29 8.67 18.03 -5.59
N LEU A 30 9.22 18.29 -6.80
CA LEU A 30 8.45 18.85 -7.90
C LEU A 30 7.29 17.94 -8.30
N GLU A 31 7.57 16.63 -8.46
CA GLU A 31 6.54 15.67 -8.84
C GLU A 31 5.47 15.50 -7.74
N ILE A 32 5.87 15.53 -6.47
CA ILE A 32 4.91 15.50 -5.35
C ILE A 32 4.03 16.75 -5.38
N GLY A 33 4.60 17.93 -5.59
CA GLY A 33 3.84 19.19 -5.70
C GLY A 33 2.85 19.17 -6.87
N ASN A 34 3.23 18.60 -8.02
CA ASN A 34 2.34 18.41 -9.16
C ASN A 34 1.15 17.51 -8.81
N ILE A 35 1.40 16.39 -8.13
CA ILE A 35 0.35 15.46 -7.70
C ILE A 35 -0.58 16.13 -6.68
N ASP A 36 -0.03 16.87 -5.72
CA ASP A 36 -0.82 17.58 -4.72
C ASP A 36 -1.74 18.62 -5.38
N GLY A 37 -1.22 19.39 -6.34
CA GLY A 37 -2.02 20.35 -7.12
C GLY A 37 -3.12 19.67 -7.93
N LEU A 38 -2.82 18.54 -8.58
CA LEU A 38 -3.82 17.78 -9.33
C LEU A 38 -4.97 17.29 -8.45
N LEU A 39 -4.67 16.85 -7.22
CA LEU A 39 -5.69 16.33 -6.30
C LEU A 39 -6.50 17.43 -5.63
N GLU A 40 -5.91 18.58 -5.32
CA GLU A 40 -6.59 19.69 -4.66
C GLU A 40 -7.70 20.29 -5.53
N TYR A 41 -7.45 20.40 -6.83
CA TYR A 41 -8.38 21.03 -7.78
C TYR A 41 -9.23 20.02 -8.57
N ASN A 42 -9.22 18.75 -8.20
CA ASN A 42 -9.88 17.72 -9.00
C ASN A 42 -11.04 17.06 -8.27
N ASP A 43 -12.22 17.11 -8.87
CA ASP A 43 -13.43 16.39 -8.40
C ASP A 43 -13.25 14.87 -8.29
N TYR A 44 -12.17 14.32 -8.88
CA TYR A 44 -11.87 12.90 -8.94
C TYR A 44 -10.93 12.39 -7.82
N GLU A 45 -10.54 13.25 -6.88
CA GLU A 45 -9.66 12.92 -5.76
C GLU A 45 -10.04 11.58 -5.10
N LYS A 46 -11.33 11.37 -4.82
CA LYS A 46 -11.80 10.16 -4.13
C LYS A 46 -11.56 8.89 -4.93
N ILE A 47 -11.80 8.91 -6.24
CA ILE A 47 -11.61 7.76 -7.11
C ILE A 47 -10.14 7.45 -7.32
N ILE A 48 -9.31 8.47 -7.47
CA ILE A 48 -7.84 8.35 -7.60
C ILE A 48 -7.26 7.73 -6.32
N ARG A 49 -7.62 8.27 -5.16
CA ARG A 49 -7.19 7.72 -3.86
C ARG A 49 -7.63 6.26 -3.66
N ALA A 50 -8.87 5.93 -4.03
CA ALA A 50 -9.38 4.58 -3.91
C ALA A 50 -8.61 3.59 -4.80
N PHE A 51 -8.28 4.01 -6.03
CA PHE A 51 -7.48 3.21 -6.95
C PHE A 51 -6.07 2.99 -6.42
N ILE A 52 -5.34 4.06 -6.10
CA ILE A 52 -3.95 4.00 -5.60
C ILE A 52 -3.86 3.12 -4.35
N LYS A 53 -4.77 3.31 -3.41
CA LYS A 53 -4.88 2.50 -2.20
C LYS A 53 -5.08 1.02 -2.51
N THR A 54 -6.00 0.70 -3.43
CA THR A 54 -6.30 -0.68 -3.80
C THR A 54 -5.09 -1.34 -4.47
N ASP A 55 -4.43 -0.64 -5.40
CA ASP A 55 -3.21 -1.13 -6.05
C ASP A 55 -2.08 -1.40 -5.04
N ASP A 56 -1.89 -0.50 -4.08
CA ASP A 56 -0.85 -0.68 -3.06
C ASP A 56 -1.12 -1.87 -2.14
N ILE A 57 -2.36 -2.05 -1.69
CA ILE A 57 -2.75 -3.17 -0.83
C ILE A 57 -2.59 -4.50 -1.56
N LEU A 58 -2.99 -4.58 -2.82
CA LEU A 58 -2.80 -5.77 -3.66
C LEU A 58 -1.30 -6.05 -3.87
N SER A 59 -0.52 -5.02 -4.10
CA SER A 59 0.94 -5.13 -4.24
C SER A 59 1.61 -5.59 -2.94
N SER A 60 1.16 -5.10 -1.79
CA SER A 60 1.60 -5.55 -0.47
C SER A 60 1.28 -7.03 -0.23
N ALA A 61 0.08 -7.47 -0.61
CA ALA A 61 -0.31 -8.87 -0.49
C ALA A 61 0.57 -9.77 -1.37
N TYR A 62 0.85 -9.37 -2.60
CA TYR A 62 1.77 -10.07 -3.49
C TYR A 62 3.18 -10.17 -2.92
N LEU A 63 3.74 -9.06 -2.42
CA LEU A 63 5.08 -9.04 -1.83
C LEU A 63 5.20 -10.00 -0.63
N ASN A 64 4.15 -10.16 0.15
CA ASN A 64 4.17 -10.98 1.36
C ASN A 64 3.93 -12.47 1.13
N GLN A 65 3.13 -12.85 0.14
CA GLN A 65 2.57 -14.22 0.11
C GLN A 65 3.05 -15.12 -1.03
N ARG A 66 3.78 -14.65 -2.04
CA ARG A 66 4.36 -15.41 -3.18
C ARG A 66 3.51 -16.55 -3.80
N LYS A 67 2.25 -16.70 -3.41
CA LYS A 67 1.42 -17.83 -3.79
C LYS A 67 0.96 -17.74 -5.25
N TYR A 68 0.91 -16.53 -5.79
CA TYR A 68 0.42 -16.22 -7.14
C TYR A 68 1.26 -15.11 -7.75
N THR A 69 1.30 -15.04 -9.09
CA THR A 69 1.75 -13.82 -9.77
C THR A 69 0.78 -12.68 -9.48
N PHE A 70 1.19 -11.44 -9.69
CA PHE A 70 0.30 -10.29 -9.47
C PHE A 70 -0.93 -10.34 -10.39
N GLU A 71 -0.74 -10.78 -11.63
CA GLU A 71 -1.84 -10.97 -12.58
C GLU A 71 -2.80 -12.07 -12.14
N GLU A 72 -2.30 -13.20 -11.67
CA GLU A 72 -3.14 -14.25 -11.09
C GLU A 72 -3.89 -13.76 -9.86
N TYR A 73 -3.25 -12.91 -9.03
CA TYR A 73 -3.90 -12.30 -7.87
C TYR A 73 -5.06 -11.40 -8.28
N LEU A 74 -4.84 -10.52 -9.27
CA LEU A 74 -5.88 -9.69 -9.86
C LEU A 74 -7.01 -10.53 -10.46
N ASN A 75 -6.66 -11.51 -11.29
CA ASN A 75 -7.65 -12.39 -11.92
C ASN A 75 -8.50 -13.11 -10.86
N LYS A 76 -7.87 -13.66 -9.82
CA LYS A 76 -8.59 -14.36 -8.73
C LYS A 76 -9.44 -13.40 -7.90
N LEU A 77 -8.96 -12.19 -7.63
CA LEU A 77 -9.74 -11.15 -6.93
C LEU A 77 -10.99 -10.79 -7.73
N PHE A 78 -10.83 -10.51 -9.03
CA PHE A 78 -11.92 -10.11 -9.91
C PHE A 78 -12.83 -11.29 -10.30
N ALA A 79 -12.32 -12.52 -10.30
CA ALA A 79 -13.13 -13.73 -10.47
C ALA A 79 -13.75 -14.24 -9.16
N ASN A 80 -13.58 -13.51 -8.05
CA ASN A 80 -14.01 -13.94 -6.72
C ASN A 80 -13.59 -15.38 -6.37
N SER A 81 -12.43 -15.79 -6.89
CA SER A 81 -11.87 -17.13 -6.76
C SER A 81 -10.65 -17.20 -5.85
N LEU A 82 -10.31 -16.11 -5.17
CA LEU A 82 -9.33 -16.12 -4.09
C LEU A 82 -9.79 -17.05 -2.96
N PRO A 83 -8.87 -17.75 -2.30
CA PRO A 83 -9.19 -18.41 -1.05
C PRO A 83 -9.90 -17.45 -0.11
N VAL A 84 -10.93 -17.94 0.58
CA VAL A 84 -11.80 -17.09 1.42
C VAL A 84 -10.99 -16.25 2.41
N ASP A 85 -9.95 -16.84 2.98
CA ASP A 85 -9.09 -16.16 3.97
C ASP A 85 -8.31 -15.00 3.34
N ASP A 86 -7.70 -15.19 2.17
CA ASP A 86 -6.93 -14.16 1.46
C ASP A 86 -7.85 -13.01 1.00
N PHE A 87 -9.04 -13.34 0.49
CA PHE A 87 -10.03 -12.35 0.05
C PHE A 87 -10.57 -11.51 1.22
N VAL A 88 -10.91 -12.18 2.33
CA VAL A 88 -11.41 -11.52 3.54
C VAL A 88 -10.34 -10.59 4.11
N GLU A 89 -9.09 -11.04 4.12
CA GLU A 89 -7.96 -10.25 4.61
C GLU A 89 -7.74 -8.97 3.78
N ILE A 90 -7.65 -9.10 2.46
CA ILE A 90 -7.46 -7.95 1.55
C ILE A 90 -8.63 -6.96 1.68
N ARG A 91 -9.87 -7.44 1.63
CA ARG A 91 -11.05 -6.61 1.77
C ARG A 91 -11.13 -5.93 3.13
N TYR A 92 -10.73 -6.63 4.19
CA TYR A 92 -10.68 -6.06 5.54
C TYR A 92 -9.67 -4.92 5.62
N ILE A 93 -8.45 -5.11 5.10
CA ILE A 93 -7.40 -4.11 5.07
C ILE A 93 -7.88 -2.89 4.26
N ILE A 94 -8.45 -3.08 3.07
CA ILE A 94 -8.99 -1.99 2.24
C ILE A 94 -10.01 -1.15 3.03
N ASN A 95 -10.94 -1.81 3.72
CA ASN A 95 -12.00 -1.11 4.45
C ASN A 95 -11.50 -0.39 5.73
N LYS A 96 -10.47 -0.91 6.38
CA LYS A 96 -9.90 -0.31 7.60
C LYS A 96 -8.91 0.80 7.32
N PHE A 97 -8.26 0.76 6.18
CA PHE A 97 -7.19 1.67 5.80
C PHE A 97 -7.59 3.15 5.90
N ASP A 98 -8.78 3.51 5.40
CA ASP A 98 -9.26 4.89 5.44
C ASP A 98 -9.42 5.42 6.87
N ASN A 99 -9.85 4.56 7.80
CA ASN A 99 -10.01 4.94 9.20
C ASN A 99 -8.66 5.17 9.90
N LEU A 100 -7.62 4.45 9.45
CA LEU A 100 -6.28 4.58 10.02
C LEU A 100 -5.60 5.88 9.58
N ILE A 101 -5.77 6.27 8.32
CA ILE A 101 -5.13 7.46 7.74
C ILE A 101 -5.93 8.74 8.04
N LYS A 102 -7.25 8.68 8.09
CA LYS A 102 -8.12 9.84 8.38
C LYS A 102 -7.95 10.44 9.77
N ARG A 103 -7.24 9.78 10.68
CA ARG A 103 -6.91 10.34 11.99
C ARG A 103 -5.83 11.41 11.84
N LYS A 104 -6.24 12.62 11.46
CA LYS A 104 -5.45 13.86 11.25
C LYS A 104 -4.64 14.34 12.47
N ALA A 105 -4.42 13.53 13.48
CA ALA A 105 -3.57 13.94 14.58
C ALA A 105 -2.10 13.79 14.14
N LYS A 106 -1.38 14.88 13.96
CA LYS A 106 0.08 14.93 13.91
C LYS A 106 0.64 14.35 15.20
N LYS A 107 0.67 13.02 15.30
CA LYS A 107 1.25 12.32 16.45
C LYS A 107 2.69 11.97 16.11
N PRO A 108 3.62 12.17 17.05
CA PRO A 108 4.99 11.79 16.81
C PRO A 108 5.06 10.29 16.50
N PHE A 109 5.93 9.95 15.57
CA PHE A 109 6.26 8.57 15.26
C PHE A 109 6.70 7.83 16.54
N SER A 110 6.01 6.75 16.90
CA SER A 110 6.29 5.99 18.11
C SER A 110 5.86 4.52 17.99
N LEU A 111 6.45 3.65 18.79
CA LEU A 111 6.07 2.24 18.88
C LEU A 111 4.58 2.09 19.27
N ASP A 112 4.07 2.94 20.16
CA ASP A 112 2.66 2.92 20.57
C ASP A 112 1.72 3.26 19.42
N PHE A 113 2.10 4.21 18.57
CA PHE A 113 1.33 4.57 17.39
C PHE A 113 1.33 3.42 16.38
N LEU A 114 2.50 2.84 16.09
CA LEU A 114 2.63 1.66 15.24
C LEU A 114 1.86 0.45 15.78
N SER A 115 1.91 0.23 17.10
CA SER A 115 1.19 -0.86 17.76
C SER A 115 -0.33 -0.71 17.60
N LYS A 116 -0.84 0.52 17.64
CA LYS A 116 -2.27 0.78 17.38
C LYS A 116 -2.64 0.45 15.94
N ILE A 117 -1.84 0.87 14.96
CA ILE A 117 -2.05 0.53 13.56
C ILE A 117 -2.00 -0.99 13.37
N ASN A 118 -0.96 -1.66 13.87
CA ASN A 118 -0.82 -3.10 13.78
C ASN A 118 -2.00 -3.85 14.43
N LYS A 119 -2.44 -3.41 15.60
CA LYS A 119 -3.59 -4.00 16.30
C LYS A 119 -4.90 -3.82 15.52
N GLU A 120 -5.11 -2.66 14.90
CA GLU A 120 -6.29 -2.40 14.07
C GLU A 120 -6.28 -3.20 12.76
N LEU A 121 -5.10 -3.46 12.20
CA LEU A 121 -4.94 -4.37 11.06
C LEU A 121 -5.21 -5.84 11.43
N PHE A 122 -4.94 -6.22 12.68
CA PHE A 122 -5.05 -7.57 13.21
C PHE A 122 -6.17 -7.72 14.24
N ASP A 123 -7.37 -7.27 13.94
CA ASP A 123 -8.52 -7.48 14.83
C ASP A 123 -8.83 -8.98 15.02
N ASN A 124 -9.44 -9.32 16.18
CA ASN A 124 -9.69 -10.69 16.65
C ASN A 124 -10.43 -11.61 15.65
N LYS A 125 -11.07 -11.06 14.62
CA LYS A 125 -11.74 -11.85 13.58
C LYS A 125 -10.74 -12.53 12.62
N LEU A 126 -9.62 -11.88 12.31
CA LEU A 126 -8.54 -12.46 11.51
C LEU A 126 -7.71 -13.49 12.28
N LYS A 127 -7.61 -13.33 13.61
CA LYS A 127 -6.88 -14.31 14.45
C LYS A 127 -7.51 -15.69 14.44
N LYS A 128 -8.80 -15.83 14.15
CA LYS A 128 -9.49 -17.12 14.07
C LYS A 128 -9.29 -17.83 12.72
N SER A 129 -9.04 -17.09 11.64
CA SER A 129 -8.81 -17.66 10.30
C SER A 129 -7.34 -18.00 10.05
N ILE A 130 -6.41 -17.27 10.65
CA ILE A 130 -4.99 -17.60 10.60
C ILE A 130 -4.76 -18.72 11.62
N LYS A 131 -4.93 -19.99 11.18
CA LYS A 131 -4.46 -21.14 11.95
C LYS A 131 -3.03 -20.86 12.38
N GLN A 132 -2.81 -20.81 13.68
CA GLN A 132 -1.51 -20.58 14.31
C GLN A 132 -0.48 -21.57 13.75
N SER A 133 0.22 -21.20 12.70
CA SER A 133 1.47 -21.85 12.40
C SER A 133 2.47 -21.29 13.43
N LYS A 134 2.77 -22.11 14.42
CA LYS A 134 3.70 -21.80 15.52
C LYS A 134 5.11 -21.41 15.05
N LEU A 135 5.40 -21.52 13.77
CA LEU A 135 6.73 -21.39 13.18
C LEU A 135 7.01 -20.06 12.44
N ILE A 136 5.99 -19.25 12.15
CA ILE A 136 6.16 -18.00 11.36
C ILE A 136 6.59 -16.82 12.24
N SER A 137 6.49 -16.94 13.56
CA SER A 137 6.75 -15.84 14.49
C SER A 137 8.24 -15.51 14.72
N GLU A 138 9.14 -16.35 14.23
CA GLU A 138 10.57 -16.26 14.57
C GLU A 138 11.48 -15.97 13.37
N ARG A 139 10.93 -15.89 12.15
CA ARG A 139 11.74 -15.80 10.94
C ARG A 139 11.21 -14.72 10.00
N HIS A 140 12.09 -13.91 9.44
CA HIS A 140 11.77 -13.04 8.31
C HIS A 140 11.60 -13.90 7.04
N PRO A 141 10.37 -14.15 6.53
CA PRO A 141 10.16 -15.08 5.42
C PRO A 141 10.93 -14.69 4.16
N TRP A 142 11.06 -13.40 3.89
CA TRP A 142 11.72 -12.89 2.69
C TRP A 142 13.26 -12.98 2.72
N LEU A 143 13.89 -13.01 3.89
CA LEU A 143 15.33 -13.31 4.01
C LEU A 143 15.66 -14.75 3.68
N ILE A 144 14.71 -15.67 3.90
CA ILE A 144 14.91 -17.12 3.74
C ILE A 144 14.72 -17.56 2.29
N GLU A 145 13.80 -16.92 1.57
CA GLU A 145 13.33 -17.43 0.28
C GLU A 145 14.08 -16.86 -0.93
N ASN A 146 14.80 -15.73 -0.79
CA ASN A 146 15.37 -15.01 -1.92
C ASN A 146 16.86 -15.21 -2.17
N THR A 147 17.53 -15.99 -1.35
CA THR A 147 18.96 -16.23 -1.52
C THR A 147 19.24 -17.72 -1.61
N LYS A 148 19.57 -18.19 -2.81
CA LYS A 148 20.07 -19.57 -3.03
C LYS A 148 21.35 -19.85 -2.22
N ASP A 149 22.05 -18.80 -1.78
CA ASP A 149 23.32 -18.84 -1.06
C ASP A 149 23.22 -18.42 0.41
N PHE A 150 22.03 -18.31 0.97
CA PHE A 150 21.91 -18.08 2.40
C PHE A 150 22.17 -19.38 3.14
N ASP A 151 23.38 -19.51 3.69
CA ASP A 151 23.60 -20.35 4.87
C ASP A 151 22.45 -20.08 5.84
N LYS A 152 21.74 -21.10 6.27
CA LYS A 152 20.49 -21.05 7.06
C LYS A 152 20.58 -20.26 8.38
N LYS A 153 21.33 -19.16 8.40
CA LYS A 153 21.44 -18.22 9.50
C LYS A 153 20.21 -17.31 9.48
N LEU A 154 19.27 -17.71 10.27
CA LEU A 154 17.94 -17.12 10.39
C LEU A 154 18.03 -15.77 11.09
N TYR A 155 17.37 -14.75 10.52
CA TYR A 155 17.10 -13.53 11.27
C TYR A 155 16.04 -13.86 12.32
N TYR A 156 16.35 -13.62 13.56
CA TYR A 156 15.40 -13.71 14.67
C TYR A 156 14.90 -12.31 15.02
N GLN A 157 13.59 -12.21 15.26
CA GLN A 157 13.04 -10.99 15.83
C GLN A 157 13.78 -10.67 17.13
N PRO A 158 14.27 -9.43 17.35
CA PRO A 158 14.94 -9.07 18.59
C PRO A 158 14.03 -9.25 19.81
N GLU A 159 14.65 -9.44 20.99
CA GLU A 159 13.91 -9.40 22.24
C GLU A 159 13.22 -8.04 22.46
N GLN A 160 12.11 -8.04 23.21
CA GLN A 160 11.29 -6.85 23.41
C GLN A 160 12.08 -5.65 23.96
N LYS A 161 13.06 -5.89 24.83
CA LYS A 161 13.92 -4.83 25.36
C LYS A 161 14.75 -4.17 24.26
N ILE A 162 15.28 -4.97 23.35
CA ILE A 162 16.08 -4.49 22.21
C ILE A 162 15.16 -3.72 21.26
N ILE A 163 13.99 -4.25 20.93
CA ILE A 163 12.98 -3.55 20.11
C ILE A 163 12.65 -2.18 20.69
N ASN A 164 12.40 -2.10 21.99
CA ASN A 164 12.07 -0.83 22.65
C ASN A 164 13.21 0.20 22.52
N ASN A 165 14.45 -0.23 22.67
CA ASN A 165 15.62 0.65 22.52
C ASN A 165 15.79 1.12 21.08
N LEU A 166 15.68 0.21 20.09
CA LEU A 166 15.77 0.54 18.67
C LEU A 166 14.64 1.47 18.23
N MET A 167 13.43 1.27 18.74
CA MET A 167 12.29 2.15 18.44
C MET A 167 12.43 3.52 19.10
N LYS A 168 13.08 3.61 20.26
CA LYS A 168 13.42 4.91 20.89
C LYS A 168 14.45 5.64 20.04
N ASP A 169 15.54 4.98 19.67
CA ASP A 169 16.58 5.52 18.79
C ASP A 169 15.99 6.01 17.46
N LEU A 170 15.11 5.22 16.84
CA LEU A 170 14.41 5.60 15.61
C LEU A 170 13.50 6.82 15.77
N LYS A 171 12.81 6.95 16.93
CA LYS A 171 12.04 8.15 17.26
C LYS A 171 12.93 9.35 17.38
N ASP A 172 14.03 9.24 18.13
CA ASP A 172 14.98 10.33 18.35
C ASP A 172 15.62 10.76 17.01
N PHE A 173 15.93 9.80 16.13
CA PHE A 173 16.35 10.08 14.75
C PHE A 173 15.30 10.85 13.96
N SER A 174 14.01 10.49 14.03
CA SER A 174 12.94 11.15 13.28
C SER A 174 12.78 12.64 13.63
N LEU A 175 13.21 13.04 14.80
CA LEU A 175 13.16 14.42 15.30
C LEU A 175 14.38 15.28 14.92
N ARG A 176 15.42 14.70 14.32
CA ARG A 176 16.62 15.45 13.90
C ARG A 176 16.29 16.43 12.79
N GLU A 177 16.87 17.61 12.85
CA GLU A 177 16.67 18.66 11.86
C GLU A 177 17.79 18.72 10.79
N ASN A 178 18.89 18.03 11.03
CA ASN A 178 20.09 18.06 10.20
C ASN A 178 20.01 17.24 8.91
N LEU A 179 18.91 16.55 8.65
CA LEU A 179 18.70 15.74 7.45
C LEU A 179 17.45 16.15 6.70
N LYS A 180 17.49 16.10 5.37
CA LYS A 180 16.31 16.34 4.51
C LYS A 180 15.22 15.31 4.79
N SER A 181 13.98 15.80 4.87
CA SER A 181 12.82 14.99 5.25
C SER A 181 12.66 13.72 4.43
N ILE A 182 12.91 13.77 3.11
CA ILE A 182 12.83 12.59 2.22
C ILE A 182 13.86 11.53 2.58
N ILE A 183 15.10 11.92 2.92
CA ILE A 183 16.14 10.99 3.39
C ILE A 183 15.76 10.37 4.72
N LYS A 184 15.19 11.18 5.65
CA LYS A 184 14.68 10.63 6.92
C LYS A 184 13.63 9.54 6.70
N ILE A 185 12.72 9.72 5.73
CA ILE A 185 11.73 8.70 5.40
C ILE A 185 12.39 7.40 4.94
N ALA A 186 13.39 7.48 4.06
CA ALA A 186 14.13 6.31 3.58
C ALA A 186 14.73 5.52 4.75
N VAL A 187 15.41 6.23 5.67
CA VAL A 187 16.05 5.62 6.85
C VAL A 187 15.01 5.05 7.81
N ILE A 188 13.94 5.78 8.11
CA ILE A 188 12.87 5.30 8.98
C ILE A 188 12.26 4.02 8.43
N TYR A 189 11.98 3.97 7.14
CA TYR A 189 11.38 2.79 6.52
C TYR A 189 12.31 1.59 6.55
N GLY A 190 13.57 1.75 6.15
CA GLY A 190 14.58 0.69 6.21
C GLY A 190 14.76 0.14 7.62
N GLN A 191 14.87 1.02 8.61
CA GLN A 191 15.05 0.63 10.01
C GLN A 191 13.82 -0.10 10.57
N LEU A 192 12.61 0.33 10.22
CA LEU A 192 11.40 -0.38 10.61
C LEU A 192 11.31 -1.79 10.03
N LEU A 193 11.69 -1.95 8.77
CA LEU A 193 11.77 -3.26 8.14
C LEU A 193 12.78 -4.16 8.86
N MET A 194 13.90 -3.61 9.32
CA MET A 194 14.92 -4.33 10.05
C MET A 194 14.49 -4.68 11.50
N ILE A 195 13.90 -3.75 12.23
CA ILE A 195 13.48 -3.99 13.63
C ILE A 195 12.41 -5.07 13.72
N HIS A 196 11.47 -5.09 12.77
CA HIS A 196 10.38 -6.06 12.73
C HIS A 196 9.61 -6.18 14.05
N PRO A 197 9.05 -5.09 14.58
CA PRO A 197 8.68 -4.98 15.99
C PRO A 197 7.46 -5.83 16.40
N PHE A 198 6.71 -6.38 15.45
CA PHE A 198 5.46 -7.10 15.71
C PHE A 198 5.56 -8.58 15.37
N ARG A 199 4.72 -9.38 16.01
CA ARG A 199 4.62 -10.80 15.71
C ARG A 199 4.07 -11.08 14.31
N TYR A 200 3.21 -10.17 13.78
CA TYR A 200 2.54 -10.34 12.47
C TYR A 200 2.40 -8.98 11.77
N ALA A 201 2.24 -9.01 10.44
CA ALA A 201 1.96 -7.86 9.59
C ALA A 201 2.98 -6.71 9.67
N ASN A 202 4.22 -6.99 9.99
CA ASN A 202 5.25 -5.94 10.05
C ASN A 202 5.37 -5.18 8.73
N PHE A 203 5.56 -5.89 7.62
CA PHE A 203 5.67 -5.27 6.31
C PHE A 203 4.47 -4.37 5.99
N ARG A 204 3.25 -4.86 6.23
CA ARG A 204 2.03 -4.08 6.00
C ARG A 204 1.94 -2.86 6.91
N THR A 205 2.29 -3.02 8.18
CA THR A 205 2.31 -1.92 9.14
C THR A 205 3.33 -0.86 8.72
N CYS A 206 4.54 -1.27 8.33
CA CYS A 206 5.58 -0.38 7.84
C CYS A 206 5.14 0.34 6.56
N SER A 207 4.55 -0.37 5.61
CA SER A 207 4.08 0.22 4.35
C SER A 207 2.99 1.27 4.56
N LEU A 208 2.07 1.03 5.50
CA LEU A 208 1.04 2.00 5.87
C LEU A 208 1.58 3.25 6.55
N MET A 209 2.76 3.14 7.15
CA MET A 209 3.42 4.28 7.77
C MET A 209 3.98 5.27 6.75
N ILE A 210 4.30 4.82 5.54
CA ILE A 210 4.93 5.68 4.54
C ILE A 210 4.11 6.95 4.28
N PRO A 211 2.85 6.90 3.82
CA PRO A 211 2.08 8.12 3.59
C PRO A 211 1.88 8.96 4.87
N TYR A 212 1.79 8.31 6.03
CA TYR A 212 1.70 9.02 7.30
C TYR A 212 2.98 9.80 7.61
N VAL A 213 4.16 9.21 7.39
CA VAL A 213 5.44 9.88 7.65
C VAL A 213 5.66 11.03 6.67
N PHE A 214 5.28 10.88 5.40
CA PHE A 214 5.29 11.97 4.41
C PHE A 214 4.46 13.17 4.88
N ASN A 215 3.24 12.92 5.35
CA ASN A 215 2.38 13.98 5.89
C ASN A 215 2.96 14.60 7.18
N ASN A 216 3.45 13.77 8.10
CA ASN A 216 3.97 14.23 9.39
C ASN A 216 5.24 15.09 9.25
N LEU A 217 6.05 14.83 8.22
CA LEU A 217 7.23 15.61 7.88
C LEU A 217 6.92 16.82 6.96
N GLY A 218 5.65 17.06 6.66
CA GLY A 218 5.21 18.22 5.89
C GLY A 218 5.58 18.19 4.42
N ILE A 219 5.80 17.00 3.84
CA ILE A 219 6.14 16.86 2.42
C ILE A 219 4.88 16.89 1.55
N THR A 220 3.80 16.26 1.98
CA THR A 220 2.49 16.27 1.34
C THR A 220 1.37 16.06 2.36
N ASP A 221 0.24 16.71 2.17
CA ASP A 221 -0.96 16.50 2.99
C ASP A 221 -1.87 15.39 2.43
N ASN A 222 -1.55 14.86 1.27
CA ASN A 222 -2.44 14.00 0.51
C ASN A 222 -2.41 12.51 0.85
N ASN A 223 -1.51 12.00 1.66
CA ASN A 223 -1.45 10.57 2.08
C ASN A 223 -1.64 9.55 0.94
N ILE A 224 -1.09 9.82 -0.26
CA ILE A 224 -1.24 8.94 -1.44
C ILE A 224 0.05 8.29 -1.89
N ILE A 225 1.17 8.65 -1.29
CA ILE A 225 2.47 8.11 -1.66
C ILE A 225 2.67 6.77 -0.96
N TYR A 226 2.35 5.69 -1.67
CA TYR A 226 2.56 4.31 -1.29
C TYR A 226 3.64 3.69 -2.18
N LEU A 227 4.44 2.76 -1.66
CA LEU A 227 5.60 2.23 -2.36
C LEU A 227 5.53 0.74 -2.68
N ASN A 228 4.51 0.00 -2.19
CA ASN A 228 4.43 -1.44 -2.45
C ASN A 228 4.32 -1.77 -3.93
N SER A 229 3.63 -0.94 -4.70
CA SER A 229 3.43 -1.16 -6.13
C SER A 229 4.73 -1.04 -6.92
N ILE A 230 5.58 -0.09 -6.57
CA ILE A 230 6.87 0.06 -7.24
C ILE A 230 7.89 -0.99 -6.77
N PHE A 231 7.89 -1.33 -5.48
CA PHE A 231 8.71 -2.43 -4.97
C PHE A 231 8.28 -3.79 -5.53
N ARG A 232 6.98 -3.98 -5.82
CA ARG A 232 6.50 -5.17 -6.51
C ARG A 232 7.09 -5.30 -7.91
N LYS A 233 7.17 -4.21 -8.65
CA LYS A 233 7.72 -4.18 -10.02
C LYS A 233 9.23 -4.42 -10.05
N ASP A 234 9.93 -4.03 -9.01
CA ASP A 234 11.40 -4.14 -8.87
C ASP A 234 11.79 -5.08 -7.72
N ARG A 235 11.02 -6.14 -7.57
CA ARG A 235 11.01 -7.00 -6.38
C ARG A 235 12.37 -7.61 -6.05
N ASP A 236 13.06 -8.14 -7.04
CA ASP A 236 14.32 -8.85 -6.81
C ASP A 236 15.41 -7.88 -6.36
N GLU A 237 15.47 -6.70 -6.95
CA GLU A 237 16.41 -5.66 -6.52
C GLU A 237 16.03 -5.10 -5.15
N PHE A 238 14.74 -4.92 -4.86
CA PHE A 238 14.28 -4.51 -3.53
C PHE A 238 14.80 -5.45 -2.44
N TYR A 239 14.67 -6.75 -2.62
CA TYR A 239 15.14 -7.71 -1.63
C TYR A 239 16.66 -7.81 -1.57
N LYS A 240 17.35 -7.67 -2.68
CA LYS A 240 18.81 -7.64 -2.73
C LYS A 240 19.35 -6.45 -1.94
N VAL A 241 18.85 -5.24 -2.21
CA VAL A 241 19.27 -4.01 -1.52
C VAL A 241 18.92 -4.05 -0.03
N LEU A 242 17.73 -4.57 0.31
CA LEU A 242 17.33 -4.76 1.69
C LEU A 242 18.22 -5.77 2.42
N THR A 243 18.67 -6.82 1.73
CA THR A 243 19.62 -7.80 2.26
C THR A 243 21.00 -7.16 2.53
N GLU A 244 21.47 -6.30 1.64
CA GLU A 244 22.73 -5.55 1.84
C GLU A 244 22.62 -4.59 3.05
N LEU A 245 21.47 -3.92 3.21
CA LEU A 245 21.22 -3.10 4.38
C LEU A 245 21.30 -3.95 5.67
N PHE A 246 20.69 -5.12 5.69
CA PHE A 246 20.69 -6.02 6.85
C PHE A 246 22.06 -6.58 7.20
N LYS A 247 22.81 -7.06 6.19
CA LYS A 247 24.08 -7.73 6.40
C LYS A 247 25.22 -6.78 6.66
N ASN A 248 25.25 -5.71 5.88
CA ASN A 248 26.42 -4.85 5.74
C ASN A 248 26.16 -3.43 6.27
N ASN A 249 24.94 -3.18 6.77
CA ASN A 249 24.53 -1.85 7.23
C ASN A 249 24.73 -0.77 6.15
N ASN A 250 24.52 -1.16 4.87
CA ASN A 250 24.79 -0.29 3.71
C ASN A 250 23.63 0.70 3.49
N TRP A 251 23.59 1.72 4.33
CA TRP A 251 22.59 2.78 4.27
C TRP A 251 22.66 3.62 3.00
N GLU A 252 23.85 3.86 2.47
CA GLU A 252 24.02 4.63 1.25
C GLU A 252 23.32 3.95 0.06
N LEU A 253 23.53 2.65 -0.10
CA LEU A 253 22.85 1.86 -1.14
C LEU A 253 21.33 1.86 -0.95
N TRP A 254 20.87 1.71 0.30
CA TRP A 254 19.45 1.70 0.60
C TRP A 254 18.78 3.05 0.31
N VAL A 255 19.38 4.15 0.74
CA VAL A 255 18.83 5.49 0.50
C VAL A 255 18.78 5.80 -0.99
N GLU A 256 19.85 5.50 -1.72
CA GLU A 256 19.90 5.70 -3.18
C GLU A 256 18.79 4.90 -3.89
N TYR A 257 18.65 3.63 -3.53
CA TYR A 257 17.57 2.79 -4.06
C TYR A 257 16.19 3.34 -3.74
N PHE A 258 15.95 3.68 -2.48
CA PHE A 258 14.66 4.21 -2.02
C PHE A 258 14.28 5.48 -2.78
N LEU A 259 15.19 6.44 -2.92
CA LEU A 259 14.95 7.69 -3.65
C LEU A 259 14.66 7.45 -5.13
N LYS A 260 15.39 6.54 -5.79
CA LYS A 260 15.12 6.15 -7.18
C LYS A 260 13.71 5.53 -7.33
N MET A 261 13.32 4.67 -6.39
CA MET A 261 11.98 4.06 -6.41
C MET A 261 10.89 5.10 -6.11
N LEU A 262 11.15 6.03 -5.20
CA LEU A 262 10.23 7.12 -4.90
C LEU A 262 10.01 8.01 -6.13
N LYS A 263 11.06 8.40 -6.86
CA LYS A 263 10.93 9.15 -8.13
C LYS A 263 10.09 8.37 -9.15
N LYS A 264 10.39 7.09 -9.35
CA LYS A 264 9.59 6.25 -10.26
C LYS A 264 8.12 6.19 -9.84
N GLN A 265 7.85 6.12 -8.53
CA GLN A 265 6.50 6.06 -8.00
C GLN A 265 5.75 7.38 -8.19
N THR A 266 6.38 8.52 -8.00
CA THR A 266 5.71 9.82 -8.21
C THR A 266 5.30 10.00 -9.67
N ILE A 267 6.19 9.71 -10.62
CA ILE A 267 5.86 9.70 -12.05
C ILE A 267 4.71 8.72 -12.36
N ARG A 268 4.77 7.52 -11.77
CA ARG A 268 3.71 6.52 -11.94
C ARG A 268 2.35 7.01 -11.41
N LEU A 269 2.34 7.72 -10.29
CA LEU A 269 1.10 8.26 -9.71
C LEU A 269 0.42 9.28 -10.62
N GLN A 270 1.18 10.14 -11.32
CA GLN A 270 0.63 11.04 -12.34
C GLN A 270 -0.03 10.25 -13.47
N ASN A 271 0.70 9.26 -14.04
CA ASN A 271 0.15 8.41 -15.12
C ASN A 271 -1.13 7.67 -14.70
N ILE A 272 -1.17 7.16 -13.46
CA ILE A 272 -2.38 6.52 -12.91
C ILE A 272 -3.53 7.52 -12.84
N THR A 273 -3.26 8.72 -12.37
CA THR A 273 -4.27 9.79 -12.25
C THR A 273 -4.91 10.06 -13.61
N ASP A 274 -4.09 10.25 -14.63
CA ASP A 274 -4.57 10.51 -16.00
C ASP A 274 -5.37 9.34 -16.57
N LEU A 275 -4.90 8.11 -16.37
CA LEU A 275 -5.58 6.90 -16.84
C LEU A 275 -6.94 6.69 -16.14
N VAL A 276 -7.01 6.90 -14.84
CA VAL A 276 -8.25 6.76 -14.06
C VAL A 276 -9.27 7.81 -14.47
N ILE A 277 -8.84 9.06 -14.65
CA ILE A 277 -9.69 10.15 -15.08
C ILE A 277 -10.19 9.91 -16.51
N SER A 278 -9.29 9.57 -17.44
CA SER A 278 -9.65 9.27 -18.83
C SER A 278 -10.68 8.15 -18.92
N GLU A 279 -10.48 7.08 -18.13
CA GLU A 279 -11.40 5.95 -18.12
C GLU A 279 -12.76 6.32 -17.51
N PHE A 280 -12.77 7.17 -16.48
CA PHE A 280 -14.01 7.68 -15.90
C PHE A 280 -14.81 8.50 -16.93
N HIS A 281 -14.15 9.40 -17.67
CA HIS A 281 -14.78 10.21 -18.71
C HIS A 281 -15.31 9.33 -19.84
N ARG A 282 -14.50 8.38 -20.32
CA ARG A 282 -14.90 7.43 -21.37
C ARG A 282 -16.18 6.68 -21.00
N LEU A 283 -16.30 6.25 -19.73
CA LEU A 283 -17.52 5.59 -19.27
C LEU A 283 -18.70 6.54 -19.19
N ILE A 284 -18.53 7.76 -18.68
CA ILE A 284 -19.59 8.76 -18.66
C ILE A 284 -20.14 9.02 -20.07
N GLU A 285 -19.26 9.25 -21.04
CA GLU A 285 -19.65 9.50 -22.43
C GLU A 285 -20.41 8.31 -23.03
N SER A 286 -19.97 7.09 -22.73
CA SER A 286 -20.62 5.87 -23.25
C SER A 286 -22.06 5.67 -22.76
N ILE A 287 -22.44 6.31 -21.65
CA ILE A 287 -23.75 6.12 -20.98
C ILE A 287 -24.65 7.36 -21.05
N ASN A 288 -24.10 8.54 -21.34
CA ASN A 288 -24.84 9.81 -21.31
C ASN A 288 -26.02 9.87 -22.30
N GLN A 289 -26.00 9.06 -23.35
CA GLN A 289 -27.11 8.94 -24.31
C GLN A 289 -28.32 8.19 -23.72
N GLU A 290 -28.15 7.44 -22.66
CA GLU A 290 -29.16 6.53 -22.12
C GLU A 290 -29.66 6.92 -20.72
N ILE A 291 -28.87 7.69 -19.96
CA ILE A 291 -29.18 8.09 -18.57
C ILE A 291 -28.71 9.52 -18.30
N ASN A 292 -29.48 10.23 -17.44
CA ASN A 292 -29.14 11.57 -16.98
C ASN A 292 -27.71 11.64 -16.39
N SER A 293 -26.91 12.58 -16.89
CA SER A 293 -25.48 12.73 -16.59
C SER A 293 -25.16 12.87 -15.10
N TYR A 294 -25.99 13.57 -14.33
CA TYR A 294 -25.76 13.78 -12.89
C TYR A 294 -25.83 12.46 -12.08
N LYS A 295 -26.84 11.62 -12.37
CA LYS A 295 -26.98 10.31 -11.71
C LYS A 295 -25.87 9.35 -12.14
N SER A 296 -25.47 9.42 -13.41
CA SER A 296 -24.38 8.62 -13.96
C SER A 296 -23.06 8.92 -13.25
N LYS A 297 -22.72 10.20 -13.07
CA LYS A 297 -21.52 10.61 -12.33
C LYS A 297 -21.51 10.05 -10.90
N LYS A 298 -22.63 10.18 -10.15
CA LYS A 298 -22.74 9.68 -8.79
C LYS A 298 -22.56 8.16 -8.70
N TYR A 299 -23.17 7.39 -9.61
CA TYR A 299 -23.07 5.93 -9.61
C TYR A 299 -21.69 5.44 -10.01
N LEU A 300 -21.08 6.04 -11.02
CA LEU A 300 -19.71 5.70 -11.42
C LEU A 300 -18.70 6.05 -10.32
N THR A 301 -18.82 7.21 -9.69
CA THR A 301 -17.94 7.57 -8.56
C THR A 301 -17.98 6.47 -7.49
N ALA A 302 -19.18 6.02 -7.09
CA ALA A 302 -19.32 4.96 -6.09
C ALA A 302 -18.68 3.64 -6.55
N MET A 303 -18.76 3.29 -7.84
CA MET A 303 -18.14 2.10 -8.41
C MET A 303 -16.62 2.21 -8.50
N PHE A 304 -16.10 3.37 -8.89
CA PHE A 304 -14.65 3.61 -8.95
C PHE A 304 -14.00 3.61 -7.56
N GLU A 305 -14.71 4.11 -6.55
CA GLU A 305 -14.25 3.99 -5.15
C GLU A 305 -14.29 2.53 -4.64
N ASN A 306 -15.07 1.67 -5.29
CA ASN A 306 -15.21 0.26 -4.92
C ASN A 306 -15.21 -0.62 -6.18
N PRO A 307 -14.05 -0.88 -6.80
CA PRO A 307 -13.97 -1.57 -8.09
C PRO A 307 -14.49 -3.01 -8.07
N VAL A 308 -14.56 -3.60 -6.88
CA VAL A 308 -15.24 -4.88 -6.63
C VAL A 308 -16.31 -4.63 -5.58
N PHE A 309 -17.58 -4.78 -5.94
CA PHE A 309 -18.68 -4.41 -5.06
C PHE A 309 -19.89 -5.37 -5.13
N ASN A 310 -20.63 -5.40 -4.04
CA ASN A 310 -22.00 -5.89 -4.00
C ASN A 310 -22.96 -4.71 -4.18
N SER A 311 -23.96 -4.83 -5.05
CA SER A 311 -24.83 -3.70 -5.38
C SER A 311 -25.66 -3.22 -4.19
N ALA A 312 -26.08 -4.11 -3.30
CA ALA A 312 -26.84 -3.74 -2.10
C ALA A 312 -25.97 -2.95 -1.11
N ASP A 313 -24.70 -3.37 -0.92
CA ASP A 313 -23.76 -2.65 -0.06
C ASP A 313 -23.43 -1.27 -0.63
N LEU A 314 -23.21 -1.17 -1.95
CA LEU A 314 -22.93 0.09 -2.61
C LEU A 314 -24.10 1.08 -2.46
N ARG A 315 -25.32 0.61 -2.70
CA ARG A 315 -26.53 1.42 -2.53
C ARG A 315 -26.68 1.95 -1.10
N ARG A 316 -26.47 1.08 -0.10
CA ARG A 316 -26.57 1.47 1.32
C ARG A 316 -25.54 2.52 1.70
N ARG A 317 -24.28 2.38 1.23
CA ARG A 317 -23.19 3.31 1.56
C ARG A 317 -23.37 4.69 0.95
N TYR A 318 -23.84 4.75 -0.30
CA TYR A 318 -23.91 5.98 -1.09
C TYR A 318 -25.32 6.56 -1.23
N GLY A 319 -26.32 5.95 -0.56
CA GLY A 319 -27.71 6.40 -0.63
C GLY A 319 -28.25 6.35 -2.08
N LEU A 320 -28.01 5.25 -2.81
CA LEU A 320 -28.39 5.11 -4.21
C LEU A 320 -29.76 4.46 -4.35
N ASN A 321 -30.61 4.98 -5.27
CA ASN A 321 -31.92 4.42 -5.56
C ASN A 321 -31.79 3.06 -6.25
N THR A 322 -32.59 2.08 -5.81
CA THR A 322 -32.52 0.68 -6.30
C THR A 322 -32.84 0.55 -7.79
N GLY A 323 -33.95 1.12 -8.24
CA GLY A 323 -34.40 0.97 -9.64
C GLY A 323 -33.44 1.66 -10.61
N SER A 324 -33.05 2.90 -10.30
CA SER A 324 -32.09 3.65 -11.12
C SER A 324 -30.73 2.97 -11.17
N MET A 325 -30.26 2.43 -10.04
CA MET A 325 -28.98 1.75 -9.97
C MET A 325 -28.97 0.44 -10.77
N ASN A 326 -30.04 -0.36 -10.69
CA ASN A 326 -30.14 -1.59 -11.44
C ASN A 326 -30.13 -1.31 -12.96
N ARG A 327 -30.95 -0.35 -13.44
CA ARG A 327 -30.96 0.05 -14.84
C ARG A 327 -29.58 0.54 -15.29
N PHE A 328 -28.88 1.31 -14.46
CA PHE A 328 -27.53 1.79 -14.74
C PHE A 328 -26.54 0.63 -14.87
N MET A 329 -26.62 -0.35 -13.98
CA MET A 329 -25.76 -1.54 -14.00
C MET A 329 -26.06 -2.42 -15.23
N ASP A 330 -27.33 -2.59 -15.60
CA ASP A 330 -27.72 -3.38 -16.77
C ASP A 330 -27.11 -2.79 -18.06
N ILE A 331 -27.11 -1.48 -18.20
CA ILE A 331 -26.46 -0.79 -19.32
C ILE A 331 -24.94 -1.05 -19.33
N LEU A 332 -24.28 -0.89 -18.18
CA LEU A 332 -22.84 -1.13 -18.09
C LEU A 332 -22.46 -2.59 -18.34
N ILE A 333 -23.30 -3.54 -17.93
CA ILE A 333 -23.13 -4.98 -18.22
C ILE A 333 -23.29 -5.24 -19.71
N ALA A 334 -24.37 -4.71 -20.34
CA ALA A 334 -24.62 -4.86 -21.77
C ALA A 334 -23.47 -4.30 -22.62
N LYS A 335 -22.84 -3.21 -22.19
CA LYS A 335 -21.67 -2.61 -22.85
C LYS A 335 -20.33 -3.28 -22.47
N GLY A 336 -20.34 -4.31 -21.63
CA GLY A 336 -19.14 -5.03 -21.19
C GLY A 336 -18.24 -4.26 -20.23
N HIS A 337 -18.71 -3.16 -19.65
CA HIS A 337 -17.95 -2.35 -18.70
C HIS A 337 -17.95 -2.96 -17.30
N ILE A 338 -18.99 -3.70 -16.95
CA ILE A 338 -19.11 -4.44 -15.69
C ILE A 338 -19.28 -5.92 -15.97
N LYS A 339 -18.56 -6.74 -15.20
CA LYS A 339 -18.76 -8.19 -15.14
C LYS A 339 -19.55 -8.54 -13.89
N LYS A 340 -20.54 -9.40 -14.03
CA LYS A 340 -21.34 -9.96 -12.93
C LYS A 340 -20.88 -11.37 -12.66
N GLU A 341 -20.57 -11.70 -11.42
CA GLU A 341 -20.24 -13.05 -10.99
C GLU A 341 -21.08 -13.45 -9.77
N SER A 342 -21.61 -14.67 -9.83
CA SER A 342 -22.43 -15.26 -8.77
C SER A 342 -21.71 -16.44 -8.15
N LYS A 343 -21.63 -16.47 -6.82
CA LYS A 343 -21.10 -17.61 -6.06
C LYS A 343 -22.01 -17.90 -4.88
N GLY A 344 -22.84 -18.93 -5.00
CA GLY A 344 -23.92 -19.20 -4.05
C GLY A 344 -24.90 -18.03 -4.00
N ASN A 345 -25.22 -17.55 -2.82
CA ASN A 345 -26.13 -16.40 -2.60
C ASN A 345 -25.46 -15.03 -2.76
N PHE A 346 -24.17 -14.98 -3.10
CA PHE A 346 -23.41 -13.73 -3.22
C PHE A 346 -23.24 -13.36 -4.70
N ILE A 347 -23.64 -12.14 -5.04
CA ILE A 347 -23.43 -11.54 -6.36
C ILE A 347 -22.43 -10.39 -6.19
N ASN A 348 -21.29 -10.50 -6.86
CA ASN A 348 -20.31 -9.44 -6.94
C ASN A 348 -20.25 -8.89 -8.37
N TYR A 349 -19.93 -7.62 -8.46
CA TYR A 349 -19.76 -6.89 -9.70
C TYR A 349 -18.35 -6.34 -9.77
N PHE A 350 -17.77 -6.34 -10.95
CA PHE A 350 -16.39 -5.95 -11.22
C PHE A 350 -16.37 -4.90 -12.31
N LEU A 351 -15.69 -3.79 -12.07
CA LEU A 351 -15.50 -2.75 -13.07
C LEU A 351 -14.33 -3.13 -13.98
N ASN A 352 -14.63 -3.77 -15.13
CA ASN A 352 -13.63 -4.30 -16.07
C ASN A 352 -12.63 -3.25 -16.55
N SER A 353 -13.06 -2.03 -16.71
CA SER A 353 -12.24 -0.93 -17.19
C SER A 353 -11.10 -0.63 -16.22
N LEU A 354 -11.38 -0.59 -14.92
CA LEU A 354 -10.33 -0.39 -13.90
C LEU A 354 -9.38 -1.58 -13.81
N PHE A 355 -9.87 -2.79 -14.08
CA PHE A 355 -9.00 -3.97 -14.16
C PHE A 355 -7.92 -3.82 -15.23
N LYS A 356 -8.25 -3.23 -16.38
CA LYS A 356 -7.25 -2.90 -17.41
C LYS A 356 -6.22 -1.90 -16.91
N VAL A 357 -6.64 -0.87 -16.18
CA VAL A 357 -5.72 0.13 -15.61
C VAL A 357 -4.76 -0.55 -14.61
N PHE A 358 -5.25 -1.44 -13.74
CA PHE A 358 -4.39 -2.21 -12.83
C PHE A 358 -3.34 -3.07 -13.55
N LYS A 359 -3.64 -3.57 -14.75
CA LYS A 359 -2.67 -4.34 -15.56
C LYS A 359 -1.60 -3.47 -16.22
N ILE A 360 -1.97 -2.26 -16.64
CA ILE A 360 -1.05 -1.32 -17.28
C ILE A 360 -0.11 -0.69 -16.24
N CYS A 361 -0.64 -0.35 -15.10
CA CYS A 361 0.09 0.26 -13.99
C CYS A 361 0.85 -0.75 -13.14
#